data_56a4ee821de1b701e37c390ecea2192d
#
_entry.id   56a4ee821de1b701e37c390ecea2192d
#
_cell.length_a   1.000
_cell.length_b   1.000
_cell.length_c   1.000
_cell.angle_alpha   90.00
_cell.angle_beta   90.00
_cell.angle_gamma   90.00
#
_symmetry.space_group_name_H-M   'P 1'
#
loop_
_entity.id
_entity.type
_entity.pdbx_description
1 polymer ?
#
loop_
_entity_poly.entity_id
_entity_poly.type
_entity_poly.pdbx_seq_one_letter_code
_entity_poly.pdbx_strand_id
1 'polypeptide(L)'
;ARGYTNSEHRIGLVLKKIRRNIVLSSKSTVKTVKIYDEVHESLKQMMVKKIDIYHLHSVSSFEDYERVMSPVGAYKGLKRAKEEGLIDHIGITSHNLSVLEKAIKDGSFDVVMACYSFLEPDAAQKVFPLAKANDVGVLTMKPLSGGVIEEAGPALRFVLSTPDIVPIPGSETLERARENWKIFTEGYTLTEDDKERIEALRKEFDRQFCRRCDYCQPCTEKISIQHVLGLKSIIKRFGPKSHELGWIKNLIERARNCSECGDCLPRCPYQLPIPDLIKENLAWFDSLKR
;
A
#
# COMPACT_ATOMS: atom_id res chain seq x y z
N ALA A 1 1.01 -10.77 6.16
CA ALA A 1 -0.18 -10.05 6.69
C ALA A 1 -1.45 -10.84 6.42
N ARG A 2 -2.45 -10.66 7.26
CA ARG A 2 -3.78 -11.24 7.10
C ARG A 2 -4.30 -10.91 5.72
N GLY A 3 -4.96 -11.36 4.97
CA GLY A 3 -5.40 -11.01 3.62
C GLY A 3 -4.40 -11.28 2.48
N TYR A 4 -3.17 -11.68 2.78
CA TYR A 4 -2.19 -12.08 1.77
C TYR A 4 -1.96 -13.59 1.78
N THR A 5 -3.03 -14.33 1.57
CA THR A 5 -3.06 -15.81 1.51
C THR A 5 -2.31 -16.46 2.70
N ASN A 6 -1.27 -17.22 2.44
CA ASN A 6 -0.46 -17.93 3.45
C ASN A 6 0.87 -17.24 3.80
N SER A 7 1.00 -15.91 3.55
CA SER A 7 2.27 -15.18 3.76
C SER A 7 2.77 -15.25 5.20
N GLU A 8 1.89 -15.15 6.20
CA GLU A 8 2.26 -15.26 7.62
C GLU A 8 2.80 -16.64 7.96
N HIS A 9 2.16 -17.69 7.48
CA HIS A 9 2.66 -19.07 7.68
C HIS A 9 4.04 -19.28 7.05
N ARG A 10 4.25 -18.80 5.81
CA ARG A 10 5.56 -18.88 5.15
C ARG A 10 6.65 -18.16 5.93
N ILE A 11 6.35 -16.96 6.44
CA ILE A 11 7.27 -16.21 7.31
C ILE A 11 7.58 -17.04 8.56
N GLY A 12 6.57 -17.63 9.20
CA GLY A 12 6.75 -18.47 10.38
C GLY A 12 7.69 -19.66 10.16
N LEU A 13 7.60 -20.32 8.99
CA LEU A 13 8.51 -21.41 8.63
C LEU A 13 9.97 -20.96 8.53
N VAL A 14 10.20 -19.71 8.08
CA VAL A 14 11.55 -19.13 8.01
C VAL A 14 12.04 -18.71 9.39
N LEU A 15 11.19 -18.09 10.21
CA LEU A 15 11.53 -17.61 11.54
C LEU A 15 11.97 -18.73 12.48
N LYS A 16 11.44 -19.94 12.31
CA LYS A 16 11.91 -21.14 13.04
C LYS A 16 13.38 -21.46 12.80
N LYS A 17 13.93 -21.07 11.64
CA LYS A 17 15.28 -21.40 11.20
C LYS A 17 16.27 -20.25 11.44
N ILE A 18 15.77 -19.02 11.52
CA ILE A 18 16.60 -17.81 11.62
C ILE A 18 16.47 -17.24 13.03
N ARG A 19 17.56 -17.33 13.81
CA ARG A 19 17.67 -16.68 15.13
C ARG A 19 18.35 -15.31 14.97
N ARG A 20 17.65 -14.36 14.33
CA ARG A 20 18.15 -12.99 14.15
C ARG A 20 17.16 -12.00 14.74
N ASN A 21 17.68 -10.87 15.23
CA ASN A 21 16.86 -9.73 15.60
C ASN A 21 16.31 -9.10 14.32
N ILE A 22 15.03 -9.29 14.08
CA ILE A 22 14.28 -8.69 12.98
C ILE A 22 13.05 -8.00 13.56
N VAL A 23 12.66 -6.88 12.97
CA VAL A 23 11.38 -6.24 13.26
C VAL A 23 10.29 -6.93 12.46
N LEU A 24 9.34 -7.55 13.13
CA LEU A 24 8.24 -8.27 12.52
C LEU A 24 6.99 -7.40 12.47
N SER A 25 6.43 -7.23 11.28
CA SER A 25 5.22 -6.41 11.09
C SER A 25 4.12 -7.21 10.42
N SER A 26 2.89 -7.09 10.93
CA SER A 26 1.69 -7.59 10.27
C SER A 26 0.55 -6.57 10.28
N LYS A 27 -0.58 -6.92 9.66
CA LYS A 27 -1.73 -6.03 9.52
C LYS A 27 -3.01 -6.78 9.19
N SER A 28 -4.15 -6.21 9.62
CA SER A 28 -5.49 -6.74 9.29
C SER A 28 -6.43 -5.62 8.84
N THR A 29 -7.37 -5.96 7.95
CA THR A 29 -8.43 -5.06 7.48
C THR A 29 -9.66 -5.04 8.38
N VAL A 30 -9.68 -5.81 9.47
CA VAL A 30 -10.79 -5.83 10.43
C VAL A 30 -10.90 -4.47 11.10
N LYS A 31 -12.10 -3.87 11.05
CA LYS A 31 -12.37 -2.50 11.52
C LYS A 31 -12.98 -2.44 12.92
N THR A 32 -13.14 -3.57 13.61
CA THR A 32 -13.75 -3.69 14.93
C THR A 32 -12.77 -4.29 15.94
N VAL A 33 -13.15 -4.30 17.22
CA VAL A 33 -12.39 -4.92 18.33
C VAL A 33 -11.99 -6.38 18.05
N LYS A 34 -12.64 -7.07 17.11
CA LYS A 34 -12.27 -8.41 16.65
C LYS A 34 -10.88 -8.49 15.98
N ILE A 35 -10.24 -7.36 15.71
CA ILE A 35 -8.84 -7.35 15.27
C ILE A 35 -7.91 -7.97 16.32
N TYR A 36 -8.33 -8.00 17.59
CA TYR A 36 -7.63 -8.70 18.66
C TYR A 36 -7.49 -10.20 18.36
N ASP A 37 -8.57 -10.84 17.86
CA ASP A 37 -8.54 -12.25 17.44
C ASP A 37 -7.62 -12.44 16.22
N GLU A 38 -7.58 -11.46 15.32
CA GLU A 38 -6.66 -11.47 14.17
C GLU A 38 -5.18 -11.40 14.61
N VAL A 39 -4.86 -10.67 15.69
CA VAL A 39 -3.50 -10.67 16.26
C VAL A 39 -3.13 -12.07 16.75
N HIS A 40 -4.00 -12.73 17.50
CA HIS A 40 -3.75 -14.11 17.94
C HIS A 40 -3.55 -15.09 16.78
N GLU A 41 -4.38 -14.98 15.76
CA GLU A 41 -4.22 -15.83 14.58
C GLU A 41 -2.91 -15.54 13.83
N SER A 42 -2.49 -14.26 13.73
CA SER A 42 -1.21 -13.89 13.14
C SER A 42 -0.03 -14.46 13.92
N LEU A 43 -0.06 -14.40 15.27
CA LEU A 43 0.94 -15.00 16.14
C LEU A 43 1.06 -16.52 15.92
N LYS A 44 -0.10 -17.20 15.83
CA LYS A 44 -0.17 -18.64 15.54
C LYS A 44 0.39 -18.98 14.17
N GLN A 45 -0.01 -18.25 13.12
CA GLN A 45 0.45 -18.50 11.75
C GLN A 45 1.95 -18.26 11.61
N MET A 46 2.48 -17.19 12.20
CA MET A 46 3.90 -16.88 12.19
C MET A 46 4.73 -17.66 13.22
N MET A 47 4.05 -18.44 14.11
CA MET A 47 4.69 -19.27 15.13
C MET A 47 5.61 -18.46 16.06
N VAL A 48 5.17 -17.26 16.42
CA VAL A 48 5.87 -16.34 17.32
C VAL A 48 5.01 -15.99 18.53
N LYS A 49 5.65 -15.51 19.59
CA LYS A 49 4.95 -15.08 20.82
C LYS A 49 4.56 -13.62 20.78
N LYS A 50 5.22 -12.82 19.93
CA LYS A 50 5.03 -11.38 19.84
C LYS A 50 5.28 -10.89 18.40
N ILE A 51 4.58 -9.84 17.98
CA ILE A 51 4.79 -9.10 16.74
C ILE A 51 5.18 -7.67 17.13
N ASP A 52 6.25 -7.13 16.52
CA ASP A 52 6.74 -5.80 16.90
C ASP A 52 5.78 -4.70 16.47
N ILE A 53 5.23 -4.76 15.25
CA ILE A 53 4.31 -3.73 14.74
C ILE A 53 3.04 -4.37 14.16
N TYR A 54 1.87 -3.97 14.63
CA TYR A 54 0.61 -4.41 14.03
C TYR A 54 -0.21 -3.24 13.53
N HIS A 55 -0.57 -3.27 12.23
CA HIS A 55 -1.23 -2.13 11.59
C HIS A 55 -2.73 -2.33 11.38
N LEU A 56 -3.48 -1.25 11.55
CA LEU A 56 -4.79 -1.07 10.91
C LEU A 56 -4.56 -0.95 9.40
N HIS A 57 -5.05 -1.92 8.63
CA HIS A 57 -4.76 -2.02 7.22
C HIS A 57 -5.80 -1.30 6.37
N SER A 58 -5.31 -0.43 5.47
CA SER A 58 -6.13 0.21 4.44
C SER A 58 -7.29 1.05 5.03
N VAL A 59 -6.95 1.98 5.90
CA VAL A 59 -7.88 3.01 6.39
C VAL A 59 -7.92 4.11 5.35
N SER A 60 -8.93 4.09 4.45
CA SER A 60 -8.91 4.83 3.19
C SER A 60 -9.63 6.18 3.23
N SER A 61 -10.50 6.39 4.22
CA SER A 61 -11.29 7.62 4.35
C SER A 61 -11.37 8.08 5.81
N PHE A 62 -11.83 9.31 6.04
CA PHE A 62 -12.11 9.81 7.38
C PHE A 62 -13.22 9.01 8.08
N GLU A 63 -14.23 8.54 7.33
CA GLU A 63 -15.27 7.67 7.87
C GLU A 63 -14.69 6.35 8.37
N ASP A 64 -13.80 5.72 7.59
CA ASP A 64 -13.06 4.53 8.01
C ASP A 64 -12.22 4.81 9.27
N TYR A 65 -11.57 5.97 9.31
CA TYR A 65 -10.77 6.40 10.47
C TYR A 65 -11.64 6.51 11.73
N GLU A 66 -12.75 7.24 11.66
CA GLU A 66 -13.67 7.37 12.81
C GLU A 66 -14.23 6.00 13.25
N ARG A 67 -14.52 5.11 12.31
CA ARG A 67 -14.98 3.75 12.60
C ARG A 67 -13.92 2.96 13.38
N VAL A 68 -12.65 2.96 12.93
CA VAL A 68 -11.60 2.20 13.62
C VAL A 68 -11.23 2.79 14.96
N MET A 69 -11.40 4.09 15.17
CA MET A 69 -11.14 4.80 16.44
C MET A 69 -12.33 4.76 17.41
N SER A 70 -13.51 4.31 16.99
CA SER A 70 -14.71 4.25 17.83
C SER A 70 -14.54 3.32 19.06
N PRO A 71 -15.41 3.40 20.10
CA PRO A 71 -15.35 2.53 21.27
C PRO A 71 -15.43 1.02 20.99
N VAL A 72 -15.96 0.64 19.82
CA VAL A 72 -16.01 -0.75 19.32
C VAL A 72 -15.08 -0.97 18.14
N GLY A 73 -14.24 0.01 17.81
CA GLY A 73 -13.32 0.03 16.69
C GLY A 73 -12.06 -0.79 16.91
N ALA A 74 -11.35 -1.01 15.82
CA ALA A 74 -10.19 -1.89 15.81
C ALA A 74 -9.02 -1.35 16.66
N TYR A 75 -8.86 -0.02 16.78
CA TYR A 75 -7.82 0.57 17.63
C TYR A 75 -7.89 0.06 19.08
N LYS A 76 -9.10 -0.04 19.66
CA LYS A 76 -9.29 -0.59 21.01
C LYS A 76 -8.82 -2.04 21.11
N GLY A 77 -9.05 -2.85 20.08
CA GLY A 77 -8.55 -4.24 20.03
C GLY A 77 -7.02 -4.32 19.99
N LEU A 78 -6.36 -3.44 19.21
CA LEU A 78 -4.90 -3.37 19.16
C LEU A 78 -4.31 -2.81 20.46
N LYS A 79 -4.96 -1.83 21.09
CA LYS A 79 -4.55 -1.30 22.39
C LYS A 79 -4.54 -2.41 23.45
N ARG A 80 -5.58 -3.22 23.51
CA ARG A 80 -5.63 -4.40 24.36
C ARG A 80 -4.48 -5.38 24.06
N ALA A 81 -4.22 -5.69 22.80
CA ALA A 81 -3.13 -6.56 22.41
C ALA A 81 -1.75 -6.01 22.82
N LYS A 82 -1.56 -4.67 22.76
CA LYS A 82 -0.35 -4.00 23.24
C LYS A 82 -0.21 -4.07 24.76
N GLU A 83 -1.28 -3.84 25.50
CA GLU A 83 -1.32 -3.94 26.96
C GLU A 83 -1.00 -5.36 27.46
N GLU A 84 -1.40 -6.39 26.73
CA GLU A 84 -1.09 -7.80 27.00
C GLU A 84 0.30 -8.25 26.49
N GLY A 85 1.06 -7.35 25.84
CA GLY A 85 2.42 -7.64 25.33
C GLY A 85 2.46 -8.54 24.09
N LEU A 86 1.33 -8.69 23.39
CA LEU A 86 1.24 -9.45 22.14
C LEU A 86 1.82 -8.68 20.95
N ILE A 87 1.77 -7.35 21.02
CA ILE A 87 2.39 -6.43 20.07
C ILE A 87 3.10 -5.31 20.82
N ASP A 88 4.15 -4.72 20.22
CA ASP A 88 4.86 -3.58 20.81
C ASP A 88 4.31 -2.24 20.32
N HIS A 89 4.00 -2.14 19.02
CA HIS A 89 3.62 -0.88 18.38
C HIS A 89 2.34 -1.02 17.58
N ILE A 90 1.53 0.02 17.60
CA ILE A 90 0.30 0.12 16.80
C ILE A 90 0.59 1.01 15.59
N GLY A 91 0.34 0.48 14.39
CA GLY A 91 0.49 1.22 13.15
C GLY A 91 -0.83 1.42 12.40
N ILE A 92 -0.80 2.31 11.41
CA ILE A 92 -1.89 2.55 10.48
C ILE A 92 -1.35 2.63 9.05
N THR A 93 -2.08 2.05 8.08
CA THR A 93 -1.74 2.16 6.66
C THR A 93 -2.85 2.85 5.89
N SER A 94 -2.50 3.78 5.04
CA SER A 94 -3.44 4.43 4.13
C SER A 94 -2.80 4.78 2.79
N HIS A 95 -3.63 4.84 1.74
CA HIS A 95 -3.28 5.48 0.47
C HIS A 95 -3.66 6.97 0.46
N ASN A 96 -4.47 7.40 1.41
CA ASN A 96 -4.88 8.79 1.57
C ASN A 96 -3.98 9.46 2.62
N LEU A 97 -3.14 10.39 2.17
CA LEU A 97 -2.17 11.06 3.05
C LEU A 97 -2.86 11.92 4.12
N SER A 98 -4.03 12.51 3.82
CA SER A 98 -4.76 13.32 4.80
C SER A 98 -5.26 12.49 5.99
N VAL A 99 -5.56 11.20 5.77
CA VAL A 99 -5.88 10.27 6.86
C VAL A 99 -4.65 10.01 7.73
N LEU A 100 -3.46 9.85 7.12
CA LEU A 100 -2.21 9.67 7.88
C LEU A 100 -1.83 10.94 8.65
N GLU A 101 -2.00 12.12 8.04
CA GLU A 101 -1.79 13.41 8.75
C GLU A 101 -2.69 13.53 9.98
N LYS A 102 -3.98 13.15 9.85
CA LYS A 102 -4.91 13.12 11.00
C LYS A 102 -4.43 12.12 12.05
N ALA A 103 -4.08 10.91 11.64
CA ALA A 103 -3.64 9.85 12.55
C ALA A 103 -2.39 10.26 13.35
N ILE A 104 -1.43 10.95 12.73
CA ILE A 104 -0.24 11.48 13.40
C ILE A 104 -0.62 12.56 14.41
N LYS A 105 -1.46 13.53 14.01
CA LYS A 105 -1.89 14.64 14.86
C LYS A 105 -2.70 14.17 16.07
N ASP A 106 -3.46 13.09 15.92
CA ASP A 106 -4.24 12.52 17.05
C ASP A 106 -3.35 11.77 18.07
N GLY A 107 -2.06 11.52 17.75
CA GLY A 107 -1.09 10.94 18.69
C GLY A 107 -1.37 9.49 19.11
N SER A 108 -2.18 8.76 18.33
CA SER A 108 -2.63 7.42 18.70
C SER A 108 -1.80 6.29 18.11
N PHE A 109 -0.91 6.59 17.15
CA PHE A 109 -0.16 5.59 16.39
C PHE A 109 1.34 5.77 16.55
N ASP A 110 2.03 4.66 16.79
CA ASP A 110 3.49 4.63 16.90
C ASP A 110 4.14 4.63 15.49
N VAL A 111 3.43 4.10 14.47
CA VAL A 111 3.95 3.93 13.11
C VAL A 111 2.88 4.23 12.06
N VAL A 112 3.25 4.96 11.02
CA VAL A 112 2.42 5.14 9.82
C VAL A 112 3.06 4.47 8.61
N MET A 113 2.22 3.97 7.68
CA MET A 113 2.70 3.40 6.42
C MET A 113 2.03 4.11 5.25
N ALA A 114 2.82 4.85 4.48
CA ALA A 114 2.40 5.63 3.33
C ALA A 114 2.87 5.01 2.00
N CYS A 115 2.17 5.27 0.89
CA CYS A 115 2.74 5.07 -0.43
C CYS A 115 3.84 6.10 -0.67
N TYR A 116 4.99 5.64 -1.19
CA TYR A 116 6.08 6.53 -1.56
C TYR A 116 6.92 5.94 -2.68
N SER A 117 7.04 6.69 -3.74
CA SER A 117 7.88 6.41 -4.92
C SER A 117 8.13 7.71 -5.66
N PHE A 118 8.97 7.70 -6.68
CA PHE A 118 9.17 8.90 -7.50
C PHE A 118 7.92 9.31 -8.31
N LEU A 119 6.94 8.42 -8.53
CA LEU A 119 5.63 8.75 -9.11
C LEU A 119 4.62 9.23 -8.06
N GLU A 120 4.84 8.91 -6.78
CA GLU A 120 4.00 9.29 -5.64
C GLU A 120 4.86 9.97 -4.55
N PRO A 121 5.44 11.17 -4.81
CA PRO A 121 6.40 11.79 -3.88
C PRO A 121 5.76 12.58 -2.74
N ASP A 122 4.44 12.80 -2.77
CA ASP A 122 3.73 13.77 -1.92
C ASP A 122 3.89 13.49 -0.42
N ALA A 123 4.10 12.23 -0.02
CA ALA A 123 4.31 11.85 1.39
C ALA A 123 5.55 12.52 2.00
N ALA A 124 6.58 12.80 1.19
CA ALA A 124 7.80 13.47 1.64
C ALA A 124 7.56 14.91 2.15
N GLN A 125 6.54 15.58 1.61
CA GLN A 125 6.19 16.93 2.01
C GLN A 125 5.11 16.96 3.10
N LYS A 126 4.16 16.03 3.06
CA LYS A 126 2.95 16.06 3.90
C LYS A 126 3.07 15.22 5.16
N VAL A 127 3.64 14.01 5.05
CA VAL A 127 3.61 13.00 6.12
C VAL A 127 4.94 12.92 6.86
N PHE A 128 6.08 12.87 6.14
CA PHE A 128 7.38 12.59 6.80
C PHE A 128 7.81 13.67 7.79
N PRO A 129 7.73 14.99 7.46
CA PRO A 129 8.08 16.03 8.44
C PRO A 129 7.16 16.01 9.66
N LEU A 130 5.87 15.76 9.44
CA LEU A 130 4.88 15.69 10.51
C LEU A 130 5.13 14.49 11.43
N ALA A 131 5.43 13.31 10.85
CA ALA A 131 5.76 12.10 11.60
C ALA A 131 7.01 12.30 12.46
N LYS A 132 8.08 12.89 11.87
CA LYS A 132 9.32 13.21 12.59
C LYS A 132 9.07 14.15 13.77
N ALA A 133 8.25 15.19 13.57
CA ALA A 133 7.94 16.17 14.62
C ALA A 133 7.12 15.58 15.78
N ASN A 134 6.45 14.44 15.57
CA ASN A 134 5.60 13.75 16.56
C ASN A 134 6.18 12.42 17.03
N ASP A 135 7.44 12.10 16.73
CA ASP A 135 8.13 10.83 17.07
C ASP A 135 7.37 9.58 16.58
N VAL A 136 6.80 9.66 15.37
CA VAL A 136 6.08 8.57 14.70
C VAL A 136 6.98 7.94 13.63
N GLY A 137 7.17 6.63 13.71
CA GLY A 137 7.94 5.87 12.71
C GLY A 137 7.25 5.84 11.34
N VAL A 138 8.04 5.89 10.27
CA VAL A 138 7.51 5.88 8.90
C VAL A 138 7.97 4.65 8.13
N LEU A 139 7.02 3.79 7.76
CA LEU A 139 7.23 2.77 6.75
C LEU A 139 6.71 3.27 5.40
N THR A 140 7.40 2.93 4.31
CA THR A 140 6.90 3.27 2.98
C THR A 140 6.63 2.04 2.14
N MET A 141 5.43 1.98 1.59
CA MET A 141 5.00 0.91 0.69
C MET A 141 5.04 1.35 -0.77
N LYS A 142 5.08 0.38 -1.67
CA LYS A 142 5.03 0.59 -3.13
C LYS A 142 6.16 1.46 -3.71
N PRO A 143 7.42 1.23 -3.35
CA PRO A 143 8.53 1.98 -3.95
C PRO A 143 8.60 1.80 -5.48
N LEU A 144 8.06 0.71 -6.03
CA LEU A 144 7.88 0.43 -7.45
C LEU A 144 6.46 0.74 -7.95
N SER A 145 5.73 1.66 -7.30
CA SER A 145 4.36 2.08 -7.65
C SER A 145 3.37 0.91 -7.84
N GLY A 146 3.54 -0.17 -7.08
CA GLY A 146 2.70 -1.38 -7.20
C GLY A 146 3.03 -2.25 -8.41
N GLY A 147 4.25 -2.17 -8.93
CA GLY A 147 4.74 -2.94 -10.08
C GLY A 147 4.54 -2.23 -11.43
N VAL A 148 4.17 -0.95 -11.41
CA VAL A 148 4.13 -0.09 -12.60
C VAL A 148 5.55 0.26 -13.04
N ILE A 149 6.43 0.58 -12.07
CA ILE A 149 7.85 0.79 -12.32
C ILE A 149 8.52 -0.58 -12.34
N GLU A 150 9.15 -0.92 -13.46
CA GLU A 150 9.86 -2.19 -13.63
C GLU A 150 11.33 -2.12 -13.24
N GLU A 151 11.92 -0.93 -13.32
CA GLU A 151 13.32 -0.66 -13.02
C GLU A 151 13.52 -0.45 -11.51
N ALA A 152 14.00 -1.50 -10.82
CA ALA A 152 14.19 -1.45 -9.39
C ALA A 152 15.30 -0.49 -8.95
N GLY A 153 16.38 -0.36 -9.73
CA GLY A 153 17.54 0.46 -9.42
C GLY A 153 17.19 1.91 -9.08
N PRO A 154 16.76 2.72 -10.06
CA PRO A 154 16.39 4.12 -9.82
C PRO A 154 15.30 4.28 -8.77
N ALA A 155 14.29 3.38 -8.77
CA ALA A 155 13.17 3.45 -7.84
C ALA A 155 13.57 3.21 -6.39
N LEU A 156 14.38 2.20 -6.12
CA LEU A 156 14.83 1.90 -4.77
C LEU A 156 15.87 2.90 -4.28
N ARG A 157 16.81 3.34 -5.13
CA ARG A 157 17.74 4.40 -4.75
C ARG A 157 17.04 5.70 -4.42
N PHE A 158 15.97 6.06 -5.16
CA PHE A 158 15.14 7.22 -4.83
C PHE A 158 14.55 7.13 -3.41
N VAL A 159 13.91 6.01 -3.06
CA VAL A 159 13.27 5.89 -1.73
C VAL A 159 14.30 5.70 -0.61
N LEU A 160 15.40 4.98 -0.85
CA LEU A 160 16.45 4.73 0.13
C LEU A 160 17.30 5.98 0.41
N SER A 161 17.38 6.93 -0.53
CA SER A 161 18.04 8.23 -0.33
C SER A 161 17.23 9.19 0.53
N THR A 162 15.97 8.87 0.84
CA THR A 162 15.12 9.69 1.70
C THR A 162 15.37 9.32 3.17
N PRO A 163 15.76 10.29 4.03
CA PRO A 163 16.04 10.01 5.42
C PRO A 163 14.79 9.69 6.24
N ASP A 164 14.99 9.03 7.39
CA ASP A 164 13.99 8.78 8.42
C ASP A 164 12.78 7.93 7.97
N ILE A 165 12.94 7.13 6.92
CA ILE A 165 11.91 6.18 6.45
C ILE A 165 12.48 4.78 6.24
N VAL A 166 11.62 3.77 6.32
CA VAL A 166 11.96 2.38 6.01
C VAL A 166 11.08 1.88 4.87
N PRO A 167 11.62 1.72 3.65
CA PRO A 167 10.86 1.17 2.53
C PRO A 167 10.68 -0.34 2.64
N ILE A 168 9.50 -0.83 2.22
CA ILE A 168 9.17 -2.25 2.16
C ILE A 168 8.90 -2.67 0.70
N PRO A 169 9.94 -2.91 -0.11
CA PRO A 169 9.78 -3.35 -1.49
C PRO A 169 9.15 -4.74 -1.56
N GLY A 170 8.25 -4.93 -2.54
CA GLY A 170 7.75 -6.26 -2.89
C GLY A 170 8.81 -7.07 -3.62
N SER A 171 8.76 -8.41 -3.44
CA SER A 171 9.64 -9.35 -4.14
C SER A 171 8.82 -10.59 -4.48
N GLU A 172 8.35 -10.66 -5.73
CA GLU A 172 7.53 -11.78 -6.21
C GLU A 172 8.38 -13.01 -6.53
N THR A 173 9.65 -12.79 -6.90
CA THR A 173 10.61 -13.83 -7.26
C THR A 173 11.90 -13.72 -6.46
N LEU A 174 12.69 -14.79 -6.46
CA LEU A 174 14.01 -14.81 -5.80
C LEU A 174 14.99 -13.84 -6.49
N GLU A 175 14.90 -13.69 -7.81
CA GLU A 175 15.70 -12.76 -8.61
C GLU A 175 15.42 -11.31 -8.17
N ARG A 176 14.13 -10.94 -8.03
CA ARG A 176 13.74 -9.62 -7.53
C ARG A 176 14.20 -9.38 -6.09
N ALA A 177 14.14 -10.40 -5.24
CA ALA A 177 14.65 -10.29 -3.89
C ALA A 177 16.16 -10.05 -3.85
N ARG A 178 16.92 -10.73 -4.71
CA ARG A 178 18.37 -10.55 -4.86
C ARG A 178 18.71 -9.18 -5.42
N GLU A 179 17.98 -8.73 -6.44
CA GLU A 179 18.15 -7.39 -7.03
C GLU A 179 17.94 -6.29 -5.97
N ASN A 180 16.82 -6.36 -5.24
CA ASN A 180 16.53 -5.41 -4.15
C ASN A 180 17.62 -5.42 -3.08
N TRP A 181 18.08 -6.60 -2.68
CA TRP A 181 19.15 -6.77 -1.70
C TRP A 181 20.46 -6.18 -2.20
N LYS A 182 20.83 -6.43 -3.46
CA LYS A 182 22.05 -5.92 -4.08
C LYS A 182 22.06 -4.39 -4.06
N ILE A 183 20.96 -3.73 -4.45
CA ILE A 183 20.85 -2.27 -4.43
C ILE A 183 21.06 -1.74 -3.00
N PHE A 184 20.48 -2.39 -2.01
CA PHE A 184 20.63 -1.99 -0.61
C PHE A 184 22.06 -2.15 -0.09
N THR A 185 22.78 -3.23 -0.46
CA THR A 185 24.11 -3.55 0.07
C THR A 185 25.27 -2.92 -0.70
N GLU A 186 25.14 -2.70 -2.00
CA GLU A 186 26.19 -2.11 -2.85
C GLU A 186 26.16 -0.58 -2.89
N GLY A 187 25.14 0.03 -2.32
CA GLY A 187 24.98 1.48 -2.26
C GLY A 187 23.70 1.96 -2.96
N TYR A 188 23.03 2.85 -2.28
CA TYR A 188 21.76 3.40 -2.72
C TYR A 188 21.80 4.92 -2.96
N THR A 189 23.00 5.47 -3.16
CA THR A 189 23.12 6.88 -3.56
C THR A 189 22.51 7.07 -4.95
N LEU A 190 21.64 8.06 -5.05
CA LEU A 190 21.00 8.41 -6.31
C LEU A 190 22.02 9.06 -7.26
N THR A 191 22.26 8.43 -8.40
CA THR A 191 23.19 8.93 -9.43
C THR A 191 22.52 9.94 -10.35
N GLU A 192 23.28 10.67 -11.16
CA GLU A 192 22.72 11.56 -12.19
C GLU A 192 21.94 10.76 -13.24
N ASP A 193 22.46 9.61 -13.67
CA ASP A 193 21.75 8.71 -14.61
C ASP A 193 20.39 8.25 -14.02
N ASP A 194 20.34 7.95 -12.72
CA ASP A 194 19.07 7.63 -12.05
C ASP A 194 18.10 8.80 -12.10
N LYS A 195 18.56 10.03 -11.88
CA LYS A 195 17.73 11.23 -11.91
C LYS A 195 17.16 11.46 -13.32
N GLU A 196 18.00 11.36 -14.34
CA GLU A 196 17.58 11.47 -15.74
C GLU A 196 16.55 10.39 -16.10
N ARG A 197 16.78 9.16 -15.68
CA ARG A 197 15.86 8.07 -15.92
C ARG A 197 14.53 8.25 -15.17
N ILE A 198 14.57 8.72 -13.94
CA ILE A 198 13.36 9.06 -13.15
C ILE A 198 12.55 10.15 -13.84
N GLU A 199 13.19 11.20 -14.35
CA GLU A 199 12.48 12.28 -15.07
C GLU A 199 11.86 11.78 -16.39
N ALA A 200 12.53 10.89 -17.10
CA ALA A 200 11.97 10.24 -18.30
C ALA A 200 10.72 9.42 -17.93
N LEU A 201 10.80 8.58 -16.89
CA LEU A 201 9.67 7.78 -16.41
C LEU A 201 8.52 8.65 -15.86
N ARG A 202 8.82 9.76 -15.18
CA ARG A 202 7.78 10.70 -14.75
C ARG A 202 7.00 11.26 -15.92
N LYS A 203 7.68 11.62 -17.02
CA LYS A 203 7.04 12.10 -18.26
C LYS A 203 6.23 11.00 -18.94
N GLU A 204 6.75 9.78 -18.99
CA GLU A 204 6.05 8.62 -19.56
C GLU A 204 4.74 8.32 -18.84
N PHE A 205 4.76 8.37 -17.50
CA PHE A 205 3.58 8.08 -16.66
C PHE A 205 2.76 9.32 -16.30
N ASP A 206 3.09 10.49 -16.82
CA ASP A 206 2.32 11.71 -16.60
C ASP A 206 0.88 11.51 -17.05
N ARG A 207 -0.07 11.90 -16.19
CA ARG A 207 -1.51 11.79 -16.44
C ARG A 207 -2.03 10.37 -16.76
N GLN A 208 -1.22 9.31 -16.53
CA GLN A 208 -1.62 7.92 -16.71
C GLN A 208 -1.66 7.13 -15.40
N PHE A 209 -0.86 7.51 -14.42
CA PHE A 209 -0.70 6.78 -13.18
C PHE A 209 -1.69 7.21 -12.09
N CYS A 210 -2.61 6.32 -11.71
CA CYS A 210 -3.55 6.54 -10.60
C CYS A 210 -2.89 6.30 -9.24
N ARG A 211 -2.85 7.34 -8.40
CA ARG A 211 -2.29 7.30 -7.03
C ARG A 211 -3.25 6.72 -5.98
N ARG A 212 -4.43 6.26 -6.37
CA ARG A 212 -5.40 5.53 -5.52
C ARG A 212 -5.88 6.31 -4.29
N CYS A 213 -5.88 7.62 -4.36
CA CYS A 213 -6.30 8.53 -3.28
C CYS A 213 -7.83 8.61 -3.10
N ASP A 214 -8.59 8.14 -4.08
CA ASP A 214 -10.05 8.04 -4.10
C ASP A 214 -10.82 9.39 -4.11
N TYR A 215 -10.13 10.51 -4.32
CA TYR A 215 -10.78 11.85 -4.40
C TYR A 215 -11.79 11.94 -5.55
N CYS A 216 -11.65 11.12 -6.59
CA CYS A 216 -12.60 11.04 -7.70
C CYS A 216 -13.95 10.41 -7.34
N GLN A 217 -14.09 9.84 -6.13
CA GLN A 217 -15.35 9.29 -5.64
C GLN A 217 -16.25 10.38 -5.00
N PRO A 218 -17.58 10.16 -4.88
CA PRO A 218 -18.32 8.99 -5.37
C PRO A 218 -18.55 9.04 -6.89
N CYS A 219 -18.56 7.86 -7.54
CA CYS A 219 -18.97 7.70 -8.92
C CYS A 219 -20.48 7.39 -8.98
N THR A 220 -21.23 8.04 -9.87
CA THR A 220 -22.67 7.82 -10.07
C THR A 220 -23.00 6.37 -10.43
N GLU A 221 -22.15 5.74 -11.27
CA GLU A 221 -22.27 4.34 -11.66
C GLU A 221 -21.61 3.37 -10.64
N LYS A 222 -21.21 3.86 -9.48
CA LYS A 222 -20.56 3.08 -8.41
C LYS A 222 -19.32 2.30 -8.88
N ILE A 223 -18.61 2.86 -9.86
CA ILE A 223 -17.35 2.29 -10.36
C ILE A 223 -16.25 2.54 -9.33
N SER A 224 -15.53 1.50 -8.93
CA SER A 224 -14.33 1.64 -8.13
C SER A 224 -13.16 2.06 -9.01
N ILE A 225 -13.08 3.36 -9.33
CA ILE A 225 -12.19 3.95 -10.32
C ILE A 225 -10.73 3.53 -10.07
N GLN A 226 -10.24 3.66 -8.85
CA GLN A 226 -8.86 3.31 -8.49
C GLN A 226 -8.50 1.84 -8.81
N HIS A 227 -9.45 0.92 -8.67
CA HIS A 227 -9.21 -0.48 -8.96
C HIS A 227 -9.24 -0.76 -10.48
N VAL A 228 -10.10 -0.06 -11.22
CA VAL A 228 -10.11 -0.17 -12.69
C VAL A 228 -8.83 0.40 -13.29
N LEU A 229 -8.38 1.57 -12.85
CA LEU A 229 -7.13 2.16 -13.33
C LEU A 229 -5.90 1.36 -12.89
N GLY A 230 -5.97 0.63 -11.78
CA GLY A 230 -4.93 -0.26 -11.29
C GLY A 230 -5.00 -1.70 -11.82
N LEU A 231 -5.90 -2.01 -12.74
CA LEU A 231 -6.23 -3.38 -13.15
C LEU A 231 -5.01 -4.17 -13.66
N LYS A 232 -4.15 -3.56 -14.47
CA LYS A 232 -2.93 -4.19 -15.00
C LYS A 232 -2.01 -4.67 -13.86
N SER A 233 -1.78 -3.82 -12.85
CA SER A 233 -0.98 -4.16 -11.67
C SER A 233 -1.65 -5.23 -10.81
N ILE A 234 -2.98 -5.21 -10.70
CA ILE A 234 -3.75 -6.21 -9.96
C ILE A 234 -3.57 -7.58 -10.61
N ILE A 235 -3.77 -7.69 -11.93
CA ILE A 235 -3.64 -8.96 -12.65
C ILE A 235 -2.20 -9.47 -12.64
N LYS A 236 -1.21 -8.59 -12.83
CA LYS A 236 0.21 -8.95 -12.73
C LYS A 236 0.53 -9.57 -11.35
N ARG A 237 -0.03 -9.01 -10.28
CA ARG A 237 0.20 -9.43 -8.88
C ARG A 237 -0.47 -10.74 -8.51
N PHE A 238 -1.71 -10.96 -8.94
CA PHE A 238 -2.50 -12.15 -8.60
C PHE A 238 -2.32 -13.29 -9.61
N GLY A 239 -1.63 -13.03 -10.73
CA GLY A 239 -1.36 -13.97 -11.79
C GLY A 239 -2.44 -14.00 -12.89
N PRO A 240 -2.15 -14.67 -14.03
CA PRO A 240 -2.98 -14.58 -15.24
C PRO A 240 -4.40 -15.09 -15.07
N LYS A 241 -4.64 -16.06 -14.18
CA LYS A 241 -5.99 -16.57 -13.88
C LYS A 241 -6.82 -15.66 -12.96
N SER A 242 -6.25 -14.58 -12.46
CA SER A 242 -6.97 -13.65 -11.57
C SER A 242 -8.15 -12.96 -12.25
N HIS A 243 -8.17 -12.86 -13.58
CA HIS A 243 -9.32 -12.35 -14.34
C HIS A 243 -10.59 -13.20 -14.16
N GLU A 244 -10.47 -14.44 -13.68
CA GLU A 244 -11.60 -15.34 -13.38
C GLU A 244 -12.21 -15.07 -12.01
N LEU A 245 -11.54 -14.32 -11.12
CA LEU A 245 -12.03 -14.02 -9.79
C LEU A 245 -13.32 -13.17 -9.84
N GLY A 246 -14.32 -13.59 -9.10
CA GLY A 246 -15.66 -12.97 -9.12
C GLY A 246 -15.63 -11.48 -8.86
N TRP A 247 -14.79 -11.00 -7.93
CA TRP A 247 -14.69 -9.58 -7.63
C TRP A 247 -14.08 -8.76 -8.79
N ILE A 248 -13.14 -9.33 -9.57
CA ILE A 248 -12.58 -8.68 -10.77
C ILE A 248 -13.64 -8.65 -11.87
N LYS A 249 -14.39 -9.74 -12.06
CA LYS A 249 -15.52 -9.75 -13.01
C LYS A 249 -16.53 -8.65 -12.68
N ASN A 250 -16.96 -8.56 -11.42
CA ASN A 250 -17.88 -7.51 -10.97
C ASN A 250 -17.29 -6.09 -11.15
N LEU A 251 -15.98 -5.92 -10.92
CA LEU A 251 -15.29 -4.65 -11.16
C LEU A 251 -15.37 -4.24 -12.62
N ILE A 252 -15.11 -5.17 -13.53
CA ILE A 252 -15.14 -4.95 -14.98
C ILE A 252 -16.57 -4.68 -15.47
N GLU A 253 -17.56 -5.46 -15.02
CA GLU A 253 -18.97 -5.25 -15.36
C GLU A 253 -19.44 -3.84 -14.99
N ARG A 254 -19.11 -3.39 -13.78
CA ARG A 254 -19.42 -2.02 -13.36
C ARG A 254 -18.67 -0.97 -14.18
N ALA A 255 -17.38 -1.21 -14.49
CA ALA A 255 -16.59 -0.27 -15.28
C ALA A 255 -17.17 -0.04 -16.70
N ARG A 256 -17.81 -1.07 -17.28
CA ARG A 256 -18.48 -0.97 -18.59
C ARG A 256 -19.70 -0.04 -18.59
N ASN A 257 -20.28 0.24 -17.42
CA ASN A 257 -21.40 1.16 -17.27
C ASN A 257 -20.94 2.63 -17.17
N CYS A 258 -19.66 2.93 -17.41
CA CYS A 258 -19.20 4.32 -17.39
C CYS A 258 -19.96 5.16 -18.40
N SER A 259 -20.76 6.10 -17.91
CA SER A 259 -21.56 7.03 -18.73
C SER A 259 -20.75 8.22 -19.25
N GLU A 260 -19.47 8.30 -18.93
CA GLU A 260 -18.54 9.40 -19.30
C GLU A 260 -19.04 10.78 -18.83
N CYS A 261 -19.79 10.84 -17.75
CA CYS A 261 -20.37 12.08 -17.23
C CYS A 261 -19.32 13.16 -16.85
N GLY A 262 -18.05 12.76 -16.65
CA GLY A 262 -16.96 13.68 -16.36
C GLY A 262 -16.83 14.12 -14.89
N ASP A 263 -17.76 13.74 -14.00
CA ASP A 263 -17.77 14.16 -12.58
C ASP A 263 -16.49 13.81 -11.81
N CYS A 264 -15.76 12.77 -12.24
CA CYS A 264 -14.51 12.36 -11.66
C CYS A 264 -13.31 13.25 -12.05
N LEU A 265 -13.39 13.98 -13.18
CA LEU A 265 -12.28 14.77 -13.73
C LEU A 265 -11.87 15.94 -12.82
N PRO A 266 -12.77 16.85 -12.41
CA PRO A 266 -12.40 18.00 -11.57
C PRO A 266 -12.00 17.59 -10.15
N ARG A 267 -12.38 16.37 -9.72
CA ARG A 267 -12.01 15.83 -8.40
C ARG A 267 -10.62 15.20 -8.38
N CYS A 268 -10.05 14.91 -9.56
CA CYS A 268 -8.73 14.30 -9.62
C CYS A 268 -7.62 15.37 -9.52
N PRO A 269 -6.85 15.44 -8.42
CA PRO A 269 -5.79 16.45 -8.28
C PRO A 269 -4.64 16.25 -9.27
N TYR A 270 -4.57 15.07 -9.90
CA TYR A 270 -3.56 14.71 -10.88
C TYR A 270 -4.06 14.83 -12.33
N GLN A 271 -5.24 15.39 -12.54
CA GLN A 271 -5.84 15.67 -13.86
C GLN A 271 -5.85 14.44 -14.80
N LEU A 272 -6.07 13.24 -14.24
CA LEU A 272 -6.14 12.02 -15.04
C LEU A 272 -7.35 12.06 -15.97
N PRO A 273 -7.22 11.65 -17.24
CA PRO A 273 -8.34 11.47 -18.17
C PRO A 273 -9.09 10.17 -17.81
N ILE A 274 -9.76 10.16 -16.67
CA ILE A 274 -10.30 8.95 -16.03
C ILE A 274 -11.22 8.14 -16.95
N PRO A 275 -12.20 8.72 -17.70
CA PRO A 275 -13.02 7.95 -18.61
C PRO A 275 -12.22 7.24 -19.71
N ASP A 276 -11.20 7.89 -20.28
CA ASP A 276 -10.36 7.30 -21.32
C ASP A 276 -9.51 6.18 -20.75
N LEU A 277 -8.91 6.37 -19.57
CA LEU A 277 -8.15 5.34 -18.87
C LEU A 277 -9.02 4.13 -18.49
N ILE A 278 -10.31 4.32 -18.17
CA ILE A 278 -11.25 3.21 -17.96
C ILE A 278 -11.42 2.42 -19.26
N LYS A 279 -11.66 3.09 -20.40
CA LYS A 279 -11.80 2.43 -21.71
C LYS A 279 -10.54 1.65 -22.10
N GLU A 280 -9.38 2.25 -21.94
CA GLU A 280 -8.10 1.61 -22.23
C GLU A 280 -7.88 0.34 -21.39
N ASN A 281 -8.17 0.40 -20.09
CA ASN A 281 -8.02 -0.75 -19.21
C ASN A 281 -9.04 -1.86 -19.53
N LEU A 282 -10.26 -1.50 -19.94
CA LEU A 282 -11.26 -2.47 -20.40
C LEU A 282 -10.83 -3.14 -21.71
N ALA A 283 -10.36 -2.36 -22.69
CA ALA A 283 -9.84 -2.90 -23.96
C ALA A 283 -8.66 -3.85 -23.74
N TRP A 284 -7.71 -3.46 -22.88
CA TRP A 284 -6.60 -4.33 -22.48
C TRP A 284 -7.10 -5.61 -21.79
N PHE A 285 -8.03 -5.52 -20.86
CA PHE A 285 -8.60 -6.70 -20.18
C PHE A 285 -9.27 -7.67 -21.16
N ASP A 286 -9.99 -7.15 -22.14
CA ASP A 286 -10.65 -7.97 -23.16
C ASP A 286 -9.64 -8.67 -24.08
N SER A 287 -8.45 -8.08 -24.29
CA SER A 287 -7.38 -8.71 -25.04
C SER A 287 -6.77 -9.94 -24.35
N LEU A 288 -6.87 -10.03 -23.01
CA LEU A 288 -6.38 -11.17 -22.25
C LEU A 288 -7.22 -12.45 -22.43
N LYS A 289 -8.44 -12.32 -22.96
CA LYS A 289 -9.37 -13.43 -23.17
C LYS A 289 -9.24 -14.08 -24.53
N ARG A 290 -8.38 -13.52 -25.38
CA ARG A 290 -8.06 -14.04 -26.71
C ARG A 290 -6.77 -14.84 -26.67
#